data_b94d70a0a1e2fe5271722d3000637fb2
#
_entry.id   b94d70a0a1e2fe5271722d3000637fb2
#
_cell.length_a   1.000
_cell.length_b   1.000
_cell.length_c   1.000
_cell.angle_alpha   90.00
_cell.angle_beta   90.00
_cell.angle_gamma   90.00
#
_symmetry.space_group_name_H-M   'P 1'
#
loop_
_entity.id
_entity.type
_entity.pdbx_description
1 polymer ?
#
loop_
_entity_poly.entity_id
_entity_poly.type
_entity_poly.pdbx_seq_one_letter_code
_entity_poly.pdbx_strand_id
1 'polypeptide(L)'
;MDAFVRLKDARFGEPVVPDEYTFAAVVSAAAALPAMHSGMPLHAEVVKAGLETSVFVGNTLINMYFTNGESGSARILFDSLPEKDVIMWTEMVAGHSSSGEAELALKYFISMLQEGYKVDSFSLSSALNSTAEFAGLKQGEMLHAQVVKSGYEGNICASGSLLDMYAKNGALQGAHLVFYTIPKRDLKCWNSMIGGYGNYGNSEMAFKLFGEMIRDELQPDHVTYISLLSACSHCGLVEKGKFYWFCMMTDGIMPGFKHYTSMVSLLGRAGLLEEAVDLLQKSPFAKKCPELWRILLSSCVALNDLSVGIHAAEQALAQDPDDMSTHVLLSNLYAAAGKWDVVAEIRKKIRGMMVEKEPGLSWIEIKSTIHVFSADDECHSQIDDCRGELLRLKGNMELLYSSENELLSSG
;
A
#
# COMPACT_ATOMS: atom_id res chain seq x y z
N MET A 1 -15.30 13.69 -26.64
CA MET A 1 -16.11 14.91 -26.45
C MET A 1 -16.53 15.54 -27.78
N ASP A 2 -15.63 15.88 -28.69
CA ASP A 2 -16.00 16.52 -29.97
C ASP A 2 -16.99 15.71 -30.82
N ALA A 3 -16.81 14.38 -30.92
CA ALA A 3 -17.74 13.51 -31.64
C ALA A 3 -19.15 13.51 -31.03
N PHE A 4 -19.21 13.48 -29.67
CA PHE A 4 -20.48 13.53 -28.95
C PHE A 4 -21.19 14.87 -29.08
N VAL A 5 -20.45 15.98 -29.05
CA VAL A 5 -21.01 17.32 -29.29
C VAL A 5 -21.55 17.42 -30.71
N ARG A 6 -20.83 16.88 -31.73
CA ARG A 6 -21.26 16.87 -33.14
C ARG A 6 -22.52 16.04 -33.37
N LEU A 7 -22.73 14.95 -32.65
CA LEU A 7 -23.94 14.12 -32.71
C LEU A 7 -25.20 14.92 -32.33
N LYS A 8 -25.06 15.84 -31.36
CA LYS A 8 -26.16 16.70 -30.89
C LYS A 8 -26.37 17.98 -31.73
N ASP A 9 -25.41 18.33 -32.58
CA ASP A 9 -25.43 19.59 -33.32
C ASP A 9 -26.12 19.42 -34.68
N ALA A 10 -27.33 19.99 -34.82
CA ALA A 10 -28.11 19.99 -36.05
C ALA A 10 -27.38 20.52 -37.28
N ARG A 11 -26.27 21.25 -37.11
CA ARG A 11 -25.43 21.74 -38.22
C ARG A 11 -24.70 20.62 -38.98
N PHE A 12 -24.63 19.43 -38.41
CA PHE A 12 -23.96 18.26 -39.00
C PHE A 12 -24.92 17.17 -39.51
N GLY A 13 -26.24 17.42 -39.52
CA GLY A 13 -27.27 16.49 -39.93
C GLY A 13 -28.53 16.55 -39.05
N GLU A 14 -29.47 15.61 -39.19
CA GLU A 14 -30.56 15.50 -38.24
C GLU A 14 -29.99 15.18 -36.84
N PRO A 15 -30.42 15.87 -35.74
CA PRO A 15 -29.90 15.64 -34.42
C PRO A 15 -30.26 14.22 -33.96
N VAL A 16 -29.26 13.40 -33.77
CA VAL A 16 -29.44 12.06 -33.19
C VAL A 16 -29.55 12.22 -31.68
N VAL A 17 -30.63 11.71 -31.09
CA VAL A 17 -30.78 11.65 -29.66
C VAL A 17 -29.90 10.48 -29.16
N PRO A 18 -28.85 10.74 -28.36
CA PRO A 18 -28.01 9.70 -27.86
C PRO A 18 -28.80 8.77 -26.90
N ASP A 19 -28.67 7.49 -27.11
CA ASP A 19 -29.24 6.45 -26.26
C ASP A 19 -28.32 6.09 -25.07
N GLU A 20 -28.77 5.18 -24.22
CA GLU A 20 -27.99 4.73 -23.04
C GLU A 20 -26.63 4.11 -23.42
N TYR A 21 -26.55 3.42 -24.57
CA TYR A 21 -25.29 2.82 -25.04
C TYR A 21 -24.30 3.89 -25.50
N THR A 22 -24.81 4.92 -26.17
CA THR A 22 -23.99 6.07 -26.58
C THR A 22 -23.42 6.81 -25.37
N PHE A 23 -24.27 7.07 -24.34
CA PHE A 23 -23.81 7.71 -23.11
C PHE A 23 -22.81 6.83 -22.37
N ALA A 24 -23.07 5.54 -22.20
CA ALA A 24 -22.15 4.62 -21.53
C ALA A 24 -20.77 4.57 -22.22
N ALA A 25 -20.75 4.52 -23.56
CA ALA A 25 -19.51 4.54 -24.32
C ALA A 25 -18.71 5.84 -24.14
N VAL A 26 -19.38 6.99 -24.12
CA VAL A 26 -18.74 8.29 -23.93
C VAL A 26 -18.22 8.45 -22.49
N VAL A 27 -18.99 8.02 -21.50
CA VAL A 27 -18.59 8.03 -20.07
C VAL A 27 -17.40 7.10 -19.84
N SER A 28 -17.42 5.87 -20.40
CA SER A 28 -16.29 4.94 -20.32
C SER A 28 -15.03 5.50 -21.00
N ALA A 29 -15.17 6.16 -22.15
CA ALA A 29 -14.05 6.83 -22.81
C ALA A 29 -13.50 8.01 -21.96
N ALA A 30 -14.36 8.73 -21.25
CA ALA A 30 -13.95 9.81 -20.35
C ALA A 30 -13.25 9.26 -19.09
N ALA A 31 -13.68 8.11 -18.58
CA ALA A 31 -13.03 7.43 -17.47
C ALA A 31 -11.58 7.00 -17.81
N ALA A 32 -11.34 6.61 -19.07
CA ALA A 32 -10.00 6.22 -19.54
C ALA A 32 -9.02 7.39 -19.71
N LEU A 33 -9.52 8.64 -19.70
CA LEU A 33 -8.70 9.84 -19.84
C LEU A 33 -8.49 10.49 -18.47
N PRO A 34 -7.26 10.78 -18.04
CA PRO A 34 -6.98 11.41 -16.75
C PRO A 34 -7.34 12.91 -16.77
N ALA A 35 -8.61 13.23 -16.96
CA ALA A 35 -9.11 14.59 -17.05
C ALA A 35 -10.38 14.75 -16.20
N MET A 36 -10.19 15.07 -14.94
CA MET A 36 -11.21 15.33 -13.91
C MET A 36 -12.36 16.26 -14.34
N HIS A 37 -12.10 17.15 -15.31
CA HIS A 37 -13.09 18.14 -15.77
C HIS A 37 -14.14 17.60 -16.74
N SER A 38 -14.02 16.37 -17.23
CA SER A 38 -14.91 15.83 -18.26
C SER A 38 -16.10 15.04 -17.70
N GLY A 39 -16.00 14.52 -16.49
CA GLY A 39 -16.98 13.59 -15.89
C GLY A 39 -18.27 14.27 -15.43
N MET A 40 -18.19 15.35 -14.65
CA MET A 40 -19.37 16.05 -14.14
C MET A 40 -20.27 16.63 -15.25
N PRO A 41 -19.72 17.27 -16.30
CA PRO A 41 -20.53 17.70 -17.43
C PRO A 41 -21.26 16.55 -18.15
N LEU A 42 -20.63 15.38 -18.27
CA LEU A 42 -21.25 14.20 -18.87
C LEU A 42 -22.40 13.66 -18.02
N HIS A 43 -22.23 13.60 -16.70
CA HIS A 43 -23.31 13.21 -15.79
C HIS A 43 -24.50 14.18 -15.92
N ALA A 44 -24.25 15.49 -15.97
CA ALA A 44 -25.32 16.47 -16.17
C ALA A 44 -26.06 16.28 -17.52
N GLU A 45 -25.37 15.85 -18.56
CA GLU A 45 -26.00 15.53 -19.84
C GLU A 45 -26.83 14.22 -19.78
N VAL A 46 -26.38 13.22 -19.01
CA VAL A 46 -27.16 12.00 -18.72
C VAL A 46 -28.48 12.35 -18.03
N VAL A 47 -28.44 13.22 -17.00
CA VAL A 47 -29.63 13.70 -16.30
C VAL A 47 -30.56 14.45 -17.24
N LYS A 48 -30.05 15.36 -18.08
CA LYS A 48 -30.87 16.08 -19.08
C LYS A 48 -31.51 15.15 -20.13
N ALA A 49 -30.89 14.01 -20.38
CA ALA A 49 -31.45 13.00 -21.30
C ALA A 49 -32.48 12.09 -20.62
N GLY A 50 -32.75 12.25 -19.32
CA GLY A 50 -33.66 11.40 -18.54
C GLY A 50 -33.16 9.97 -18.31
N LEU A 51 -31.84 9.77 -18.34
CA LEU A 51 -31.18 8.47 -18.18
C LEU A 51 -30.56 8.27 -16.77
N GLU A 52 -30.88 9.15 -15.84
CA GLU A 52 -30.33 9.15 -14.47
C GLU A 52 -30.69 7.88 -13.67
N THR A 53 -31.77 7.17 -14.06
CA THR A 53 -32.20 5.91 -13.40
C THR A 53 -31.74 4.67 -14.16
N SER A 54 -31.05 4.82 -15.31
CA SER A 54 -30.54 3.67 -16.06
C SER A 54 -29.40 2.98 -15.30
N VAL A 55 -29.60 1.72 -14.93
CA VAL A 55 -28.59 0.87 -14.28
C VAL A 55 -27.32 0.78 -15.13
N PHE A 56 -27.48 0.63 -16.45
CA PHE A 56 -26.35 0.51 -17.38
C PHE A 56 -25.48 1.77 -17.43
N VAL A 57 -26.09 2.94 -17.50
CA VAL A 57 -25.38 4.22 -17.45
C VAL A 57 -24.83 4.48 -16.05
N GLY A 58 -25.58 4.14 -14.99
CA GLY A 58 -25.18 4.24 -13.59
C GLY A 58 -23.89 3.49 -13.32
N ASN A 59 -23.75 2.24 -13.78
CA ASN A 59 -22.52 1.44 -13.66
C ASN A 59 -21.31 2.17 -14.27
N THR A 60 -21.45 2.72 -15.46
CA THR A 60 -20.35 3.44 -16.13
C THR A 60 -19.99 4.76 -15.43
N LEU A 61 -20.98 5.47 -14.88
CA LEU A 61 -20.74 6.70 -14.11
C LEU A 61 -20.05 6.41 -12.77
N ILE A 62 -20.45 5.36 -12.05
CA ILE A 62 -19.79 4.94 -10.80
C ILE A 62 -18.32 4.63 -11.06
N ASN A 63 -18.04 3.81 -12.10
CA ASN A 63 -16.66 3.50 -12.49
C ASN A 63 -15.87 4.76 -12.85
N MET A 64 -16.47 5.68 -13.61
CA MET A 64 -15.85 6.96 -13.96
C MET A 64 -15.51 7.79 -12.71
N TYR A 65 -16.39 7.88 -11.73
CA TYR A 65 -16.12 8.62 -10.50
C TYR A 65 -14.96 8.01 -9.71
N PHE A 66 -14.91 6.69 -9.54
CA PHE A 66 -13.79 6.02 -8.89
C PHE A 66 -12.47 6.21 -9.64
N THR A 67 -12.48 6.09 -10.95
CA THR A 67 -11.28 6.29 -11.79
C THR A 67 -10.72 7.71 -11.68
N ASN A 68 -11.59 8.68 -11.45
CA ASN A 68 -11.22 10.09 -11.24
C ASN A 68 -10.92 10.45 -9.76
N GLY A 69 -10.96 9.48 -8.83
CA GLY A 69 -10.71 9.72 -7.41
C GLY A 69 -11.87 10.34 -6.64
N GLU A 70 -13.08 10.34 -7.22
CA GLU A 70 -14.30 10.95 -6.67
C GLU A 70 -15.21 9.91 -6.00
N SER A 71 -14.67 9.16 -5.03
CA SER A 71 -15.42 8.10 -4.32
C SER A 71 -16.71 8.59 -3.66
N GLY A 72 -16.71 9.84 -3.15
CA GLY A 72 -17.89 10.49 -2.58
C GLY A 72 -19.03 10.66 -3.59
N SER A 73 -18.71 11.09 -4.82
CA SER A 73 -19.68 11.24 -5.92
C SER A 73 -20.23 9.88 -6.36
N ALA A 74 -19.38 8.85 -6.42
CA ALA A 74 -19.80 7.47 -6.70
C ALA A 74 -20.85 6.97 -5.68
N ARG A 75 -20.63 7.25 -4.38
CA ARG A 75 -21.57 6.89 -3.31
C ARG A 75 -22.92 7.59 -3.45
N ILE A 76 -22.91 8.91 -3.66
CA ILE A 76 -24.14 9.70 -3.83
C ILE A 76 -24.95 9.13 -5.00
N LEU A 77 -24.30 8.84 -6.13
CA LEU A 77 -24.96 8.27 -7.29
C LEU A 77 -25.53 6.87 -6.97
N PHE A 78 -24.74 5.99 -6.36
CA PHE A 78 -25.17 4.65 -5.96
C PHE A 78 -26.41 4.69 -5.06
N ASP A 79 -26.43 5.59 -4.08
CA ASP A 79 -27.54 5.75 -3.13
C ASP A 79 -28.80 6.31 -3.83
N SER A 80 -28.65 7.14 -4.86
CA SER A 80 -29.76 7.75 -5.61
C SER A 80 -30.46 6.78 -6.57
N LEU A 81 -29.77 5.73 -7.03
CA LEU A 81 -30.30 4.79 -7.98
C LEU A 81 -31.36 3.88 -7.34
N PRO A 82 -32.58 3.79 -7.94
CA PRO A 82 -33.68 2.99 -7.37
C PRO A 82 -33.44 1.49 -7.46
N GLU A 83 -32.80 1.06 -8.56
CA GLU A 83 -32.45 -0.34 -8.80
C GLU A 83 -30.95 -0.49 -8.89
N LYS A 84 -30.44 -1.57 -8.31
CA LYS A 84 -29.04 -1.91 -8.30
C LYS A 84 -28.84 -3.32 -8.83
N ASP A 85 -27.78 -3.55 -9.58
CA ASP A 85 -27.40 -4.89 -10.04
C ASP A 85 -26.10 -5.37 -9.38
N VAL A 86 -25.72 -6.61 -9.64
CA VAL A 86 -24.49 -7.22 -9.12
C VAL A 86 -23.25 -6.43 -9.56
N ILE A 87 -23.26 -5.89 -10.80
CA ILE A 87 -22.14 -5.13 -11.34
C ILE A 87 -21.94 -3.87 -10.52
N MET A 88 -23.00 -3.14 -10.22
CA MET A 88 -22.97 -1.92 -9.43
C MET A 88 -22.41 -2.14 -8.02
N TRP A 89 -22.87 -3.20 -7.35
CA TRP A 89 -22.33 -3.57 -6.04
C TRP A 89 -20.84 -3.94 -6.13
N THR A 90 -20.45 -4.69 -7.16
CA THR A 90 -19.06 -5.10 -7.39
C THR A 90 -18.18 -3.88 -7.66
N GLU A 91 -18.64 -2.90 -8.45
CA GLU A 91 -17.93 -1.63 -8.71
C GLU A 91 -17.76 -0.82 -7.41
N MET A 92 -18.77 -0.79 -6.53
CA MET A 92 -18.62 -0.11 -5.23
C MET A 92 -17.55 -0.79 -4.35
N VAL A 93 -17.55 -2.11 -4.27
CA VAL A 93 -16.52 -2.86 -3.52
C VAL A 93 -15.14 -2.64 -4.12
N ALA A 94 -14.99 -2.79 -5.44
CA ALA A 94 -13.72 -2.66 -6.14
C ALA A 94 -13.20 -1.21 -6.13
N GLY A 95 -14.08 -0.25 -6.35
CA GLY A 95 -13.74 1.18 -6.35
C GLY A 95 -13.23 1.65 -5.00
N HIS A 96 -13.93 1.34 -3.91
CA HIS A 96 -13.46 1.67 -2.56
C HIS A 96 -12.17 0.94 -2.19
N SER A 97 -12.02 -0.33 -2.60
CA SER A 97 -10.77 -1.09 -2.40
C SER A 97 -9.58 -0.41 -3.10
N SER A 98 -9.74 -0.03 -4.36
CA SER A 98 -8.68 0.63 -5.14
C SER A 98 -8.38 2.06 -4.70
N SER A 99 -9.35 2.73 -4.06
CA SER A 99 -9.17 4.07 -3.46
C SER A 99 -8.52 4.03 -2.07
N GLY A 100 -8.16 2.84 -1.54
CA GLY A 100 -7.61 2.69 -0.19
C GLY A 100 -8.64 2.83 0.94
N GLU A 101 -9.93 2.84 0.61
CA GLU A 101 -11.04 2.95 1.55
C GLU A 101 -11.55 1.56 1.96
N ALA A 102 -10.66 0.74 2.55
CA ALA A 102 -10.86 -0.68 2.80
C ALA A 102 -12.10 -0.98 3.67
N GLU A 103 -12.38 -0.17 4.68
CA GLU A 103 -13.55 -0.34 5.54
C GLU A 103 -14.86 -0.16 4.75
N LEU A 104 -14.90 0.82 3.86
CA LEU A 104 -16.07 1.06 3.00
C LEU A 104 -16.25 -0.08 2.00
N ALA A 105 -15.16 -0.58 1.41
CA ALA A 105 -15.22 -1.74 0.52
C ALA A 105 -15.85 -2.95 1.21
N LEU A 106 -15.41 -3.28 2.43
CA LEU A 106 -15.99 -4.37 3.23
C LEU A 106 -17.45 -4.11 3.61
N LYS A 107 -17.78 -2.87 3.96
CA LYS A 107 -19.18 -2.50 4.25
C LYS A 107 -20.08 -2.74 3.06
N TYR A 108 -19.69 -2.30 1.86
CA TYR A 108 -20.47 -2.56 0.63
C TYR A 108 -20.54 -4.04 0.29
N PHE A 109 -19.47 -4.80 0.50
CA PHE A 109 -19.48 -6.24 0.31
C PHE A 109 -20.46 -6.94 1.25
N ILE A 110 -20.48 -6.57 2.52
CA ILE A 110 -21.43 -7.11 3.51
C ILE A 110 -22.87 -6.73 3.15
N SER A 111 -23.10 -5.48 2.75
CA SER A 111 -24.43 -5.00 2.33
C SER A 111 -24.91 -5.75 1.09
N MET A 112 -24.05 -6.01 0.11
CA MET A 112 -24.34 -6.82 -1.08
C MET A 112 -24.85 -8.22 -0.70
N LEU A 113 -24.20 -8.86 0.29
CA LEU A 113 -24.63 -10.17 0.80
C LEU A 113 -25.97 -10.12 1.54
N GLN A 114 -26.18 -9.05 2.35
CA GLN A 114 -27.42 -8.87 3.12
C GLN A 114 -28.63 -8.61 2.22
N GLU A 115 -28.43 -7.90 1.12
CA GLU A 115 -29.45 -7.66 0.09
C GLU A 115 -29.70 -8.91 -0.80
N GLY A 116 -28.98 -10.01 -0.55
CA GLY A 116 -29.18 -11.29 -1.24
C GLY A 116 -28.53 -11.40 -2.62
N TYR A 117 -27.67 -10.47 -3.00
CA TYR A 117 -26.92 -10.55 -4.25
C TYR A 117 -25.88 -11.67 -4.19
N LYS A 118 -25.72 -12.38 -5.30
CA LYS A 118 -24.68 -13.39 -5.44
C LYS A 118 -23.32 -12.69 -5.67
N VAL A 119 -22.35 -13.04 -4.83
CA VAL A 119 -20.99 -12.59 -5.03
C VAL A 119 -20.35 -13.26 -6.25
N ASP A 120 -19.53 -12.53 -6.94
CA ASP A 120 -18.67 -13.03 -8.01
C ASP A 120 -17.19 -13.09 -7.54
N SER A 121 -16.34 -13.66 -8.40
CA SER A 121 -14.91 -13.76 -8.07
C SER A 121 -14.22 -12.40 -7.96
N PHE A 122 -14.75 -11.38 -8.62
CA PHE A 122 -14.16 -10.04 -8.65
C PHE A 122 -14.49 -9.27 -7.37
N SER A 123 -15.74 -9.28 -6.91
CA SER A 123 -16.13 -8.69 -5.61
C SER A 123 -15.43 -9.37 -4.44
N LEU A 124 -15.30 -10.71 -4.47
CA LEU A 124 -14.53 -11.46 -3.46
C LEU A 124 -13.06 -11.06 -3.46
N SER A 125 -12.41 -10.97 -4.63
CA SER A 125 -11.02 -10.57 -4.74
C SER A 125 -10.79 -9.16 -4.23
N SER A 126 -11.70 -8.23 -4.52
CA SER A 126 -11.61 -6.84 -4.07
C SER A 126 -11.79 -6.72 -2.55
N ALA A 127 -12.73 -7.46 -1.97
CA ALA A 127 -12.92 -7.53 -0.52
C ALA A 127 -11.69 -8.15 0.17
N LEU A 128 -11.11 -9.23 -0.39
CA LEU A 128 -9.88 -9.83 0.13
C LEU A 128 -8.68 -8.88 0.06
N ASN A 129 -8.53 -8.13 -1.04
CA ASN A 129 -7.47 -7.12 -1.16
C ASN A 129 -7.62 -6.04 -0.09
N SER A 130 -8.86 -5.60 0.19
CA SER A 130 -9.13 -4.64 1.28
C SER A 130 -8.71 -5.18 2.65
N THR A 131 -9.00 -6.45 2.97
CA THR A 131 -8.56 -7.06 4.24
C THR A 131 -7.04 -7.24 4.31
N ALA A 132 -6.39 -7.42 3.17
CA ALA A 132 -4.93 -7.49 3.09
C ALA A 132 -4.25 -6.14 3.43
N GLU A 133 -4.88 -5.03 3.09
CA GLU A 133 -4.36 -3.67 3.37
C GLU A 133 -4.66 -3.21 4.80
N PHE A 134 -5.80 -3.63 5.34
CA PHE A 134 -6.28 -3.23 6.67
C PHE A 134 -5.74 -4.10 7.81
N ALA A 135 -4.88 -5.09 7.53
CA ALA A 135 -4.41 -6.08 8.51
C ALA A 135 -5.55 -6.80 9.26
N GLY A 136 -6.65 -7.07 8.55
CA GLY A 136 -7.85 -7.72 9.09
C GLY A 136 -7.83 -9.22 8.88
N LEU A 137 -6.97 -9.98 9.57
CA LEU A 137 -6.87 -11.43 9.39
C LEU A 137 -8.21 -12.15 9.61
N LYS A 138 -8.94 -11.78 10.64
CA LYS A 138 -10.22 -12.43 10.95
C LYS A 138 -11.28 -12.18 9.90
N GLN A 139 -11.38 -10.95 9.40
CA GLN A 139 -12.26 -10.62 8.29
C GLN A 139 -11.84 -11.38 7.03
N GLY A 140 -10.54 -11.52 6.79
CA GLY A 140 -9.98 -12.33 5.71
C GLY A 140 -10.36 -13.81 5.84
N GLU A 141 -10.33 -14.40 7.03
CA GLU A 141 -10.78 -15.78 7.29
C GLU A 141 -12.29 -15.95 7.04
N MET A 142 -13.12 -14.95 7.39
CA MET A 142 -14.54 -14.97 7.07
C MET A 142 -14.76 -14.91 5.55
N LEU A 143 -14.00 -14.11 4.83
CA LEU A 143 -14.05 -14.08 3.36
C LEU A 143 -13.53 -15.37 2.74
N HIS A 144 -12.53 -16.04 3.35
CA HIS A 144 -12.12 -17.38 2.91
C HIS A 144 -13.28 -18.38 2.98
N ALA A 145 -14.01 -18.40 4.09
CA ALA A 145 -15.21 -19.22 4.20
C ALA A 145 -16.26 -18.89 3.11
N GLN A 146 -16.36 -17.60 2.72
CA GLN A 146 -17.24 -17.19 1.63
C GLN A 146 -16.72 -17.65 0.25
N VAL A 147 -15.39 -17.63 0.01
CA VAL A 147 -14.78 -18.19 -1.21
C VAL A 147 -15.14 -19.67 -1.36
N VAL A 148 -15.00 -20.46 -0.29
CA VAL A 148 -15.36 -21.89 -0.24
C VAL A 148 -16.86 -22.07 -0.50
N LYS A 149 -17.71 -21.36 0.24
CA LYS A 149 -19.17 -21.44 0.12
C LYS A 149 -19.68 -21.09 -1.28
N SER A 150 -19.02 -20.16 -1.95
CA SER A 150 -19.38 -19.72 -3.31
C SER A 150 -18.74 -20.57 -4.43
N GLY A 151 -17.90 -21.54 -4.09
CA GLY A 151 -17.26 -22.45 -5.05
C GLY A 151 -16.13 -21.81 -5.86
N TYR A 152 -15.50 -20.74 -5.35
CA TYR A 152 -14.40 -20.02 -6.03
C TYR A 152 -13.01 -20.48 -5.60
N GLU A 153 -12.85 -21.59 -4.87
CA GLU A 153 -11.55 -22.13 -4.43
C GLU A 153 -10.59 -22.42 -5.60
N GLY A 154 -11.11 -22.81 -6.76
CA GLY A 154 -10.33 -23.04 -7.98
C GLY A 154 -10.16 -21.81 -8.88
N ASN A 155 -10.77 -20.68 -8.52
CA ASN A 155 -10.67 -19.45 -9.30
C ASN A 155 -9.36 -18.72 -8.97
N ILE A 156 -8.49 -18.54 -9.98
CA ILE A 156 -7.15 -17.97 -9.79
C ILE A 156 -7.17 -16.55 -9.22
N CYS A 157 -8.17 -15.75 -9.57
CA CYS A 157 -8.32 -14.39 -9.08
C CYS A 157 -8.64 -14.37 -7.58
N ALA A 158 -9.66 -15.13 -7.16
CA ALA A 158 -10.08 -15.22 -5.75
C ALA A 158 -8.99 -15.88 -4.90
N SER A 159 -8.42 -17.01 -5.36
CA SER A 159 -7.36 -17.72 -4.63
C SER A 159 -6.06 -16.92 -4.54
N GLY A 160 -5.70 -16.18 -5.60
CA GLY A 160 -4.54 -15.28 -5.58
C GLY A 160 -4.70 -14.11 -4.59
N SER A 161 -5.90 -13.52 -4.51
CA SER A 161 -6.19 -12.47 -3.51
C SER A 161 -6.30 -13.03 -2.09
N LEU A 162 -6.81 -14.25 -1.93
CA LEU A 162 -6.85 -14.95 -0.65
C LEU A 162 -5.42 -15.25 -0.15
N LEU A 163 -4.56 -15.72 -1.04
CA LEU A 163 -3.14 -15.93 -0.76
C LEU A 163 -2.45 -14.64 -0.30
N ASP A 164 -2.66 -13.55 -1.04
CA ASP A 164 -2.09 -12.24 -0.73
C ASP A 164 -2.57 -11.71 0.63
N MET A 165 -3.87 -11.89 0.92
CA MET A 165 -4.46 -11.57 2.21
C MET A 165 -3.75 -12.29 3.36
N TYR A 166 -3.59 -13.60 3.27
CA TYR A 166 -2.89 -14.36 4.31
C TYR A 166 -1.42 -13.97 4.43
N ALA A 167 -0.72 -13.78 3.30
CA ALA A 167 0.69 -13.42 3.26
C ALA A 167 0.95 -12.03 3.90
N LYS A 168 0.14 -11.03 3.56
CA LYS A 168 0.26 -9.67 4.11
C LYS A 168 -0.11 -9.59 5.59
N ASN A 169 -1.06 -10.41 6.05
CA ASN A 169 -1.43 -10.48 7.46
C ASN A 169 -0.48 -11.37 8.30
N GLY A 170 0.59 -11.91 7.71
CA GLY A 170 1.56 -12.76 8.42
C GLY A 170 1.09 -14.16 8.76
N ALA A 171 -0.09 -14.55 8.32
CA ALA A 171 -0.62 -15.90 8.49
C ALA A 171 -0.02 -16.86 7.44
N LEU A 172 1.33 -16.97 7.43
CA LEU A 172 2.09 -17.66 6.40
C LEU A 172 1.71 -19.14 6.25
N GLN A 173 1.24 -19.80 7.32
CA GLN A 173 0.74 -21.18 7.24
C GLN A 173 -0.53 -21.25 6.40
N GLY A 174 -1.46 -20.33 6.60
CA GLY A 174 -2.68 -20.23 5.77
C GLY A 174 -2.36 -19.90 4.32
N ALA A 175 -1.44 -18.94 4.09
CA ALA A 175 -0.95 -18.61 2.77
C ALA A 175 -0.35 -19.82 2.06
N HIS A 176 0.48 -20.61 2.76
CA HIS A 176 1.09 -21.82 2.24
C HIS A 176 0.07 -22.89 1.83
N LEU A 177 -0.95 -23.12 2.67
CA LEU A 177 -2.02 -24.05 2.33
C LEU A 177 -2.75 -23.62 1.06
N VAL A 178 -3.16 -22.36 0.97
CA VAL A 178 -3.82 -21.83 -0.23
C VAL A 178 -2.89 -21.93 -1.46
N PHE A 179 -1.61 -21.59 -1.32
CA PHE A 179 -0.65 -21.66 -2.41
C PHE A 179 -0.57 -23.04 -3.06
N TYR A 180 -0.57 -24.11 -2.25
CA TYR A 180 -0.50 -25.48 -2.76
C TYR A 180 -1.83 -26.02 -3.30
N THR A 181 -2.97 -25.38 -3.00
CA THR A 181 -4.26 -25.74 -3.61
C THR A 181 -4.45 -25.15 -5.01
N ILE A 182 -3.66 -24.10 -5.37
CA ILE A 182 -3.74 -23.48 -6.70
C ILE A 182 -3.07 -24.39 -7.74
N PRO A 183 -3.82 -24.93 -8.72
CA PRO A 183 -3.27 -25.89 -9.67
C PRO A 183 -2.22 -25.30 -10.60
N LYS A 184 -2.45 -24.09 -11.07
CA LYS A 184 -1.52 -23.35 -11.93
C LYS A 184 -1.28 -21.97 -11.31
N ARG A 185 -0.13 -21.82 -10.66
CA ARG A 185 0.26 -20.60 -10.00
C ARG A 185 0.76 -19.59 -11.04
N ASP A 186 0.24 -18.38 -10.97
CA ASP A 186 0.73 -17.26 -11.75
C ASP A 186 1.85 -16.51 -10.98
N LEU A 187 2.45 -15.55 -11.63
CA LEU A 187 3.53 -14.75 -11.06
C LEU A 187 3.07 -13.98 -9.79
N LYS A 188 1.79 -13.56 -9.73
CA LYS A 188 1.23 -12.90 -8.56
C LYS A 188 1.24 -13.81 -7.34
N CYS A 189 0.87 -15.08 -7.49
CA CYS A 189 0.89 -16.07 -6.40
C CYS A 189 2.31 -16.25 -5.83
N TRP A 190 3.31 -16.38 -6.70
CA TRP A 190 4.71 -16.51 -6.29
C TRP A 190 5.19 -15.23 -5.59
N ASN A 191 4.92 -14.07 -6.15
CA ASN A 191 5.32 -12.78 -5.57
C ASN A 191 4.69 -12.55 -4.19
N SER A 192 3.42 -12.92 -3.99
CA SER A 192 2.75 -12.82 -2.67
C SER A 192 3.43 -13.71 -1.62
N MET A 193 3.81 -14.94 -2.00
CA MET A 193 4.51 -15.86 -1.08
C MET A 193 5.93 -15.39 -0.77
N ILE A 194 6.70 -15.03 -1.79
CA ILE A 194 8.08 -14.53 -1.62
C ILE A 194 8.07 -13.27 -0.75
N GLY A 195 7.17 -12.33 -1.06
CA GLY A 195 7.01 -11.08 -0.30
C GLY A 195 6.54 -11.32 1.14
N GLY A 196 5.57 -12.22 1.33
CA GLY A 196 5.10 -12.61 2.66
C GLY A 196 6.23 -13.15 3.53
N TYR A 197 6.96 -14.17 3.08
CA TYR A 197 8.09 -14.70 3.85
C TYR A 197 9.21 -13.69 4.05
N GLY A 198 9.50 -12.85 3.05
CA GLY A 198 10.50 -11.78 3.15
C GLY A 198 10.17 -10.74 4.19
N ASN A 199 8.92 -10.25 4.21
CA ASN A 199 8.48 -9.22 5.15
C ASN A 199 8.44 -9.69 6.61
N TYR A 200 8.19 -10.99 6.82
CA TYR A 200 8.17 -11.59 8.16
C TYR A 200 9.52 -12.23 8.56
N GLY A 201 10.61 -11.87 7.88
CA GLY A 201 11.98 -12.20 8.29
C GLY A 201 12.42 -13.61 7.95
N ASN A 202 11.66 -14.38 7.19
CA ASN A 202 12.06 -15.70 6.72
C ASN A 202 12.63 -15.65 5.31
N SER A 203 13.82 -15.03 5.18
CA SER A 203 14.49 -14.85 3.90
C SER A 203 14.90 -16.18 3.24
N GLU A 204 15.19 -17.21 4.03
CA GLU A 204 15.57 -18.53 3.51
C GLU A 204 14.42 -19.14 2.70
N MET A 205 13.19 -19.11 3.24
CA MET A 205 12.03 -19.60 2.52
C MET A 205 11.68 -18.72 1.31
N ALA A 206 11.84 -17.40 1.42
CA ALA A 206 11.64 -16.49 0.29
C ALA A 206 12.57 -16.83 -0.88
N PHE A 207 13.85 -17.06 -0.63
CA PHE A 207 14.82 -17.44 -1.66
C PHE A 207 14.59 -18.86 -2.22
N LYS A 208 14.14 -19.80 -1.38
CA LYS A 208 13.76 -21.13 -1.81
C LYS A 208 12.58 -21.07 -2.79
N LEU A 209 11.53 -20.31 -2.44
CA LEU A 209 10.36 -20.11 -3.31
C LEU A 209 10.73 -19.41 -4.62
N PHE A 210 11.62 -18.43 -4.59
CA PHE A 210 12.15 -17.83 -5.81
C PHE A 210 12.84 -18.87 -6.70
N GLY A 211 13.68 -19.74 -6.12
CA GLY A 211 14.32 -20.84 -6.87
C GLY A 211 13.31 -21.85 -7.42
N GLU A 212 12.17 -22.08 -6.74
CA GLU A 212 11.08 -22.92 -7.23
C GLU A 212 10.34 -22.25 -8.39
N MET A 213 10.05 -20.95 -8.29
CA MET A 213 9.43 -20.14 -9.35
C MET A 213 10.25 -20.19 -10.66
N ILE A 214 11.58 -20.06 -10.55
CA ILE A 214 12.47 -20.15 -11.73
C ILE A 214 12.44 -21.55 -12.34
N ARG A 215 12.36 -22.61 -11.51
CA ARG A 215 12.24 -24.00 -12.01
C ARG A 215 10.91 -24.27 -12.70
N ASP A 216 9.84 -23.54 -12.32
CA ASP A 216 8.56 -23.53 -13.00
C ASP A 216 8.56 -22.65 -14.27
N GLU A 217 9.75 -22.25 -14.75
CA GLU A 217 10.00 -21.46 -15.97
C GLU A 217 9.32 -20.09 -16.00
N LEU A 218 8.95 -19.54 -14.82
CA LEU A 218 8.42 -18.20 -14.70
C LEU A 218 9.54 -17.17 -14.67
N GLN A 219 9.37 -16.11 -15.46
CA GLN A 219 10.32 -15.00 -15.48
C GLN A 219 10.03 -14.03 -14.33
N PRO A 220 11.05 -13.65 -13.53
CA PRO A 220 10.91 -12.63 -12.51
C PRO A 220 10.48 -11.29 -13.10
N ASP A 221 9.68 -10.55 -12.38
CA ASP A 221 9.30 -9.19 -12.71
C ASP A 221 9.82 -8.19 -11.65
N HIS A 222 9.46 -6.92 -11.83
CA HIS A 222 9.83 -5.87 -10.88
C HIS A 222 9.30 -6.14 -9.46
N VAL A 223 8.13 -6.78 -9.30
CA VAL A 223 7.54 -7.11 -7.98
C VAL A 223 8.33 -8.24 -7.33
N THR A 224 8.76 -9.23 -8.09
CA THR A 224 9.63 -10.32 -7.61
C THR A 224 10.90 -9.75 -6.99
N TYR A 225 11.59 -8.84 -7.71
CA TYR A 225 12.82 -8.25 -7.20
C TYR A 225 12.60 -7.30 -6.02
N ILE A 226 11.48 -6.54 -5.97
CA ILE A 226 11.11 -5.79 -4.76
C ILE A 226 11.02 -6.72 -3.55
N SER A 227 10.32 -7.86 -3.68
CA SER A 227 10.13 -8.84 -2.62
C SER A 227 11.45 -9.43 -2.12
N LEU A 228 12.37 -9.78 -3.04
CA LEU A 228 13.69 -10.31 -2.70
C LEU A 228 14.58 -9.26 -2.01
N LEU A 229 14.60 -8.03 -2.53
CA LEU A 229 15.38 -6.93 -1.95
C LEU A 229 14.82 -6.52 -0.59
N SER A 230 13.50 -6.54 -0.41
CA SER A 230 12.85 -6.31 0.88
C SER A 230 13.26 -7.39 1.88
N ALA A 231 13.23 -8.67 1.50
CA ALA A 231 13.69 -9.77 2.33
C ALA A 231 15.16 -9.61 2.75
N CYS A 232 16.03 -9.21 1.82
CA CYS A 232 17.42 -8.90 2.13
C CYS A 232 17.55 -7.73 3.12
N SER A 233 16.75 -6.67 2.92
CA SER A 233 16.75 -5.48 3.79
C SER A 233 16.30 -5.81 5.21
N HIS A 234 15.26 -6.61 5.39
CA HIS A 234 14.77 -7.00 6.70
C HIS A 234 15.73 -7.91 7.45
N CYS A 235 16.48 -8.77 6.74
CA CYS A 235 17.42 -9.72 7.33
C CYS A 235 18.88 -9.24 7.32
N GLY A 236 19.19 -8.04 6.84
CA GLY A 236 20.55 -7.50 6.78
C GLY A 236 21.49 -8.22 5.80
N LEU A 237 20.96 -8.89 4.78
CA LEU A 237 21.72 -9.75 3.86
C LEU A 237 22.28 -8.92 2.69
N VAL A 238 23.31 -8.10 2.95
CA VAL A 238 23.89 -7.13 2.01
C VAL A 238 24.34 -7.79 0.71
N GLU A 239 25.15 -8.82 0.80
CA GLU A 239 25.72 -9.48 -0.41
C GLU A 239 24.63 -10.12 -1.29
N LYS A 240 23.60 -10.70 -0.69
CA LYS A 240 22.44 -11.22 -1.43
C LYS A 240 21.61 -10.05 -2.05
N GLY A 241 21.46 -8.95 -1.35
CA GLY A 241 20.80 -7.77 -1.90
C GLY A 241 21.53 -7.21 -3.12
N LYS A 242 22.86 -7.07 -3.05
CA LYS A 242 23.71 -6.67 -4.18
C LYS A 242 23.61 -7.67 -5.34
N PHE A 243 23.58 -8.97 -5.04
CA PHE A 243 23.41 -10.03 -6.04
C PHE A 243 22.06 -9.91 -6.76
N TYR A 244 20.94 -9.81 -6.04
CA TYR A 244 19.63 -9.68 -6.67
C TYR A 244 19.45 -8.35 -7.42
N TRP A 245 20.07 -7.27 -6.93
CA TRP A 245 20.13 -6.02 -7.69
C TRP A 245 20.83 -6.21 -9.04
N PHE A 246 21.95 -6.91 -9.05
CA PHE A 246 22.67 -7.22 -10.29
C PHE A 246 21.85 -8.12 -11.21
N CYS A 247 21.20 -9.17 -10.68
CA CYS A 247 20.34 -10.06 -11.46
C CYS A 247 19.20 -9.26 -12.13
N MET A 248 18.52 -8.38 -11.38
CA MET A 248 17.46 -7.53 -11.91
C MET A 248 17.92 -6.70 -13.13
N MET A 249 19.11 -6.12 -13.02
CA MET A 249 19.70 -5.33 -14.13
C MET A 249 20.05 -6.20 -15.34
N THR A 250 20.56 -7.43 -15.11
CA THR A 250 20.88 -8.39 -16.18
C THR A 250 19.63 -8.93 -16.87
N ASP A 251 18.52 -9.06 -16.15
CA ASP A 251 17.22 -9.42 -16.72
C ASP A 251 16.56 -8.27 -17.48
N GLY A 252 17.23 -7.11 -17.57
CA GLY A 252 16.72 -5.94 -18.29
C GLY A 252 15.63 -5.17 -17.52
N ILE A 253 15.43 -5.45 -16.25
CA ILE A 253 14.43 -4.78 -15.42
C ILE A 253 15.06 -3.54 -14.81
N MET A 254 14.55 -2.36 -15.19
CA MET A 254 15.01 -1.09 -14.67
C MET A 254 14.56 -0.88 -13.21
N PRO A 255 15.48 -0.53 -12.29
CA PRO A 255 15.13 -0.29 -10.91
C PRO A 255 14.15 0.89 -10.75
N GLY A 256 12.99 0.63 -10.15
CA GLY A 256 12.02 1.65 -9.77
C GLY A 256 12.25 2.17 -8.35
N PHE A 257 11.46 3.15 -7.94
CA PHE A 257 11.54 3.79 -6.63
C PHE A 257 11.63 2.80 -5.45
N LYS A 258 10.75 1.80 -5.41
CA LYS A 258 10.72 0.80 -4.32
C LYS A 258 11.98 -0.08 -4.26
N HIS A 259 12.64 -0.34 -5.39
CA HIS A 259 13.91 -1.07 -5.40
C HIS A 259 15.01 -0.25 -4.75
N TYR A 260 15.10 1.05 -5.08
CA TYR A 260 16.04 1.97 -4.42
C TYR A 260 15.76 2.08 -2.92
N THR A 261 14.49 2.19 -2.53
CA THR A 261 14.07 2.23 -1.12
C THR A 261 14.61 1.02 -0.35
N SER A 262 14.43 -0.20 -0.88
CA SER A 262 14.91 -1.43 -0.24
C SER A 262 16.44 -1.48 -0.15
N MET A 263 17.15 -1.09 -1.22
CA MET A 263 18.61 -1.10 -1.23
C MET A 263 19.23 -0.03 -0.32
N VAL A 264 18.69 1.19 -0.33
CA VAL A 264 19.16 2.27 0.57
C VAL A 264 18.91 1.89 2.02
N SER A 265 17.76 1.31 2.34
CA SER A 265 17.46 0.80 3.68
C SER A 265 18.41 -0.34 4.09
N LEU A 266 18.72 -1.26 3.19
CA LEU A 266 19.66 -2.36 3.43
C LEU A 266 21.07 -1.83 3.72
N LEU A 267 21.61 -1.01 2.83
CA LEU A 267 22.95 -0.43 2.96
C LEU A 267 23.04 0.49 4.20
N GLY A 268 22.03 1.32 4.43
CA GLY A 268 21.97 2.21 5.57
C GLY A 268 22.00 1.47 6.90
N ARG A 269 21.20 0.42 7.06
CA ARG A 269 21.19 -0.42 8.29
C ARG A 269 22.49 -1.18 8.49
N ALA A 270 23.16 -1.55 7.41
CA ALA A 270 24.45 -2.23 7.46
C ALA A 270 25.64 -1.27 7.71
N GLY A 271 25.40 0.03 7.86
CA GLY A 271 26.44 1.04 8.06
C GLY A 271 27.24 1.38 6.79
N LEU A 272 26.82 0.91 5.62
CA LEU A 272 27.47 1.20 4.33
C LEU A 272 26.92 2.51 3.73
N LEU A 273 27.06 3.59 4.51
CA LEU A 273 26.42 4.87 4.22
C LEU A 273 26.94 5.51 2.93
N GLU A 274 28.24 5.43 2.66
CA GLU A 274 28.85 5.96 1.44
C GLU A 274 28.36 5.23 0.19
N GLU A 275 28.21 3.90 0.26
CA GLU A 275 27.64 3.12 -0.84
C GLU A 275 26.16 3.50 -1.09
N ALA A 276 25.41 3.78 -0.02
CA ALA A 276 24.02 4.24 -0.13
C ALA A 276 23.94 5.62 -0.79
N VAL A 277 24.83 6.57 -0.45
CA VAL A 277 24.95 7.88 -1.11
C VAL A 277 25.26 7.70 -2.60
N ASP A 278 26.25 6.86 -2.93
CA ASP A 278 26.67 6.61 -4.32
C ASP A 278 25.52 6.00 -5.15
N LEU A 279 24.78 5.07 -4.56
CA LEU A 279 23.58 4.48 -5.18
C LEU A 279 22.50 5.56 -5.41
N LEU A 280 22.25 6.43 -4.45
CA LEU A 280 21.27 7.51 -4.57
C LEU A 280 21.67 8.52 -5.64
N GLN A 281 22.93 8.96 -5.69
CA GLN A 281 23.41 9.92 -6.68
C GLN A 281 23.25 9.41 -8.13
N LYS A 282 23.34 8.09 -8.33
CA LYS A 282 23.13 7.43 -9.62
C LYS A 282 21.65 7.19 -9.93
N SER A 283 20.75 7.39 -8.96
CA SER A 283 19.32 7.15 -9.11
C SER A 283 18.64 8.27 -9.90
N PRO A 284 17.72 7.95 -10.82
CA PRO A 284 16.87 8.94 -11.48
C PRO A 284 15.88 9.63 -10.52
N PHE A 285 15.71 9.07 -9.32
CA PHE A 285 14.78 9.58 -8.28
C PHE A 285 15.45 10.52 -7.28
N ALA A 286 16.79 10.59 -7.24
CA ALA A 286 17.53 11.37 -6.24
C ALA A 286 17.14 12.86 -6.16
N LYS A 287 16.73 13.45 -7.29
CA LYS A 287 16.34 14.87 -7.40
C LYS A 287 14.84 15.12 -7.39
N LYS A 288 14.01 14.07 -7.24
CA LYS A 288 12.56 14.14 -7.37
C LYS A 288 11.82 13.55 -6.18
N CYS A 289 12.50 12.76 -5.37
CA CYS A 289 11.89 11.99 -4.28
C CYS A 289 12.70 12.18 -3.00
N PRO A 290 12.35 13.17 -2.14
CA PRO A 290 13.04 13.44 -0.89
C PRO A 290 13.01 12.24 0.08
N GLU A 291 12.03 11.34 -0.08
CA GLU A 291 11.86 10.16 0.75
C GLU A 291 13.08 9.24 0.74
N LEU A 292 13.78 9.11 -0.38
CA LEU A 292 14.98 8.26 -0.46
C LEU A 292 16.12 8.79 0.41
N TRP A 293 16.31 10.10 0.42
CA TRP A 293 17.29 10.77 1.28
C TRP A 293 16.88 10.70 2.75
N ARG A 294 15.58 10.75 3.03
CA ARG A 294 15.01 10.60 4.37
C ARG A 294 15.25 9.21 4.96
N ILE A 295 15.18 8.16 4.14
CA ILE A 295 15.50 6.79 4.56
C ILE A 295 16.99 6.70 4.95
N LEU A 296 17.88 7.28 4.16
CA LEU A 296 19.30 7.34 4.49
C LEU A 296 19.55 8.15 5.77
N LEU A 297 18.93 9.32 5.91
CA LEU A 297 19.00 10.16 7.12
C LEU A 297 18.54 9.38 8.36
N SER A 298 17.47 8.61 8.28
CA SER A 298 16.99 7.75 9.38
C SER A 298 18.04 6.73 9.81
N SER A 299 18.78 6.15 8.86
CA SER A 299 19.89 5.24 9.15
C SER A 299 21.06 5.97 9.80
N CYS A 300 21.37 7.19 9.34
CA CYS A 300 22.41 8.04 9.94
C CYS A 300 22.08 8.43 11.38
N VAL A 301 20.80 8.68 11.69
CA VAL A 301 20.35 8.93 13.08
C VAL A 301 20.62 7.72 13.96
N ALA A 302 20.30 6.52 13.48
CA ALA A 302 20.51 5.27 14.23
C ALA A 302 21.99 4.96 14.46
N LEU A 303 22.86 5.32 13.53
CA LEU A 303 24.33 5.09 13.58
C LEU A 303 25.11 6.29 14.12
N ASN A 304 24.47 7.40 14.44
CA ASN A 304 25.07 8.65 14.87
C ASN A 304 26.08 9.23 13.86
N ASP A 305 25.89 9.00 12.56
CA ASP A 305 26.74 9.59 11.51
C ASP A 305 26.24 10.99 11.14
N LEU A 306 26.91 11.99 11.67
CA LEU A 306 26.55 13.39 11.48
C LEU A 306 26.86 13.88 10.06
N SER A 307 27.95 13.39 9.45
CA SER A 307 28.43 13.89 8.15
C SER A 307 27.47 13.52 7.02
N VAL A 308 27.24 12.20 6.85
CA VAL A 308 26.33 11.70 5.82
C VAL A 308 24.89 12.11 6.12
N GLY A 309 24.50 12.17 7.41
CA GLY A 309 23.17 12.59 7.81
C GLY A 309 22.83 14.04 7.48
N ILE A 310 23.76 14.99 7.69
CA ILE A 310 23.57 16.38 7.27
C ILE A 310 23.41 16.44 5.75
N HIS A 311 24.32 15.79 5.01
CA HIS A 311 24.23 15.75 3.55
C HIS A 311 22.88 15.20 3.06
N ALA A 312 22.41 14.09 3.63
CA ALA A 312 21.12 13.50 3.29
C ALA A 312 19.95 14.46 3.59
N ALA A 313 19.98 15.15 4.73
CA ALA A 313 18.98 16.15 5.09
C ALA A 313 18.97 17.35 4.12
N GLU A 314 20.15 17.85 3.73
CA GLU A 314 20.29 18.94 2.75
C GLU A 314 19.67 18.54 1.40
N GLN A 315 19.94 17.33 0.92
CA GLN A 315 19.38 16.83 -0.33
C GLN A 315 17.85 16.68 -0.28
N ALA A 316 17.31 16.23 0.85
CA ALA A 316 15.86 16.13 1.04
C ALA A 316 15.19 17.51 1.10
N LEU A 317 15.74 18.42 1.92
CA LEU A 317 15.20 19.78 2.12
C LEU A 317 15.39 20.69 0.90
N ALA A 318 16.35 20.39 0.02
CA ALA A 318 16.48 21.11 -1.25
C ALA A 318 15.30 20.84 -2.19
N GLN A 319 14.60 19.71 -2.02
CA GLN A 319 13.43 19.33 -2.81
C GLN A 319 12.13 19.74 -2.13
N ASP A 320 12.06 19.60 -0.82
CA ASP A 320 10.93 19.99 0.03
C ASP A 320 11.44 20.70 1.29
N PRO A 321 11.57 22.05 1.26
CA PRO A 321 12.09 22.84 2.38
C PRO A 321 11.25 22.77 3.65
N ASP A 322 9.98 22.38 3.52
CA ASP A 322 9.01 22.35 4.61
C ASP A 322 8.69 20.91 5.06
N ASP A 323 9.44 19.89 4.58
CA ASP A 323 9.27 18.51 5.04
C ASP A 323 9.56 18.38 6.54
N MET A 324 8.49 18.31 7.31
CA MET A 324 8.55 18.18 8.77
C MET A 324 9.34 16.94 9.19
N SER A 325 9.16 15.81 8.49
CA SER A 325 9.80 14.54 8.83
C SER A 325 11.32 14.65 8.74
N THR A 326 11.83 15.29 7.71
CA THR A 326 13.26 15.56 7.55
C THR A 326 13.79 16.48 8.66
N HIS A 327 13.06 17.55 9.01
CA HIS A 327 13.47 18.44 10.11
C HIS A 327 13.49 17.71 11.46
N VAL A 328 12.54 16.82 11.73
CA VAL A 328 12.51 16.01 12.97
C VAL A 328 13.72 15.07 13.02
N LEU A 329 14.01 14.34 11.94
CA LEU A 329 15.17 13.44 11.87
C LEU A 329 16.49 14.21 12.03
N LEU A 330 16.61 15.36 11.38
CA LEU A 330 17.80 16.22 11.52
C LEU A 330 17.95 16.74 12.94
N SER A 331 16.85 17.16 13.59
CA SER A 331 16.87 17.55 15.01
C SER A 331 17.34 16.40 15.90
N ASN A 332 16.88 15.16 15.64
CA ASN A 332 17.30 13.98 16.40
C ASN A 332 18.78 13.67 16.18
N LEU A 333 19.27 13.79 14.95
CA LEU A 333 20.69 13.61 14.63
C LEU A 333 21.59 14.59 15.38
N TYR A 334 21.24 15.89 15.40
CA TYR A 334 21.97 16.89 16.15
C TYR A 334 21.88 16.69 17.66
N ALA A 335 20.73 16.24 18.16
CA ALA A 335 20.57 15.91 19.57
C ALA A 335 21.48 14.74 20.00
N ALA A 336 21.58 13.68 19.19
CA ALA A 336 22.50 12.57 19.40
C ALA A 336 23.97 13.03 19.41
N ALA A 337 24.30 14.03 18.59
CA ALA A 337 25.64 14.65 18.56
C ALA A 337 25.86 15.72 19.65
N GLY A 338 24.91 15.96 20.56
CA GLY A 338 25.00 16.94 21.66
C GLY A 338 24.92 18.40 21.23
N LYS A 339 24.51 18.71 19.98
CA LYS A 339 24.47 20.08 19.43
C LYS A 339 23.13 20.76 19.73
N TRP A 340 22.85 21.03 20.98
CA TRP A 340 21.57 21.50 21.50
C TRP A 340 21.12 22.86 20.96
N ASP A 341 22.04 23.76 20.65
CA ASP A 341 21.73 25.07 20.07
C ASP A 341 21.04 24.89 18.69
N VAL A 342 21.61 24.05 17.83
CA VAL A 342 21.05 23.74 16.52
C VAL A 342 19.69 23.04 16.65
N VAL A 343 19.57 22.13 17.62
CA VAL A 343 18.29 21.46 17.94
C VAL A 343 17.21 22.48 18.29
N ALA A 344 17.53 23.50 19.09
CA ALA A 344 16.58 24.55 19.48
C ALA A 344 16.10 25.37 18.27
N GLU A 345 16.99 25.70 17.35
CA GLU A 345 16.67 26.42 16.10
C GLU A 345 15.74 25.60 15.20
N ILE A 346 16.09 24.34 14.96
CA ILE A 346 15.28 23.44 14.12
C ILE A 346 13.88 23.25 14.74
N ARG A 347 13.79 23.02 16.05
CA ARG A 347 12.51 22.88 16.75
C ARG A 347 11.66 24.14 16.74
N LYS A 348 12.31 25.33 16.75
CA LYS A 348 11.63 26.61 16.57
C LYS A 348 11.03 26.70 15.16
N LYS A 349 11.78 26.27 14.13
CA LYS A 349 11.30 26.21 12.75
C LYS A 349 10.09 25.26 12.63
N ILE A 350 10.17 24.04 13.18
CA ILE A 350 9.08 23.05 13.17
C ILE A 350 7.79 23.61 13.80
N ARG A 351 7.91 24.33 14.93
CA ARG A 351 6.74 24.96 15.58
C ARG A 351 6.11 26.08 14.75
N GLY A 352 6.88 26.71 13.87
CA GLY A 352 6.37 27.73 12.94
C GLY A 352 5.67 27.16 11.71
N MET A 353 5.88 25.88 11.42
CA MET A 353 5.17 25.16 10.37
C MET A 353 3.79 24.79 10.91
N MET A 354 2.74 25.50 10.48
CA MET A 354 1.34 25.22 10.84
C MET A 354 0.85 23.94 10.13
N VAL A 355 1.41 22.79 10.43
CA VAL A 355 0.93 21.49 9.93
C VAL A 355 0.27 20.79 11.11
N GLU A 356 -1.02 20.53 11.01
CA GLU A 356 -1.70 19.58 11.90
C GLU A 356 -1.09 18.20 11.63
N LYS A 357 -0.30 17.72 12.57
CA LYS A 357 0.28 16.39 12.51
C LYS A 357 -0.84 15.39 12.83
N GLU A 358 -1.21 14.58 11.87
CA GLU A 358 -2.04 13.41 12.17
C GLU A 358 -1.28 12.51 13.14
N PRO A 359 -1.88 12.15 14.29
CA PRO A 359 -1.24 11.27 15.25
C PRO A 359 -1.02 9.89 14.61
N GLY A 360 0.17 9.33 14.80
CA GLY A 360 0.44 7.96 14.41
C GLY A 360 -0.49 7.02 15.19
N LEU A 361 -1.27 6.22 14.48
CA LEU A 361 -2.16 5.24 15.05
C LEU A 361 -1.51 3.86 15.00
N SER A 362 -1.63 3.11 16.09
CA SER A 362 -1.34 1.68 16.17
C SER A 362 -2.59 0.95 16.62
N TRP A 363 -2.79 -0.24 16.10
CA TRP A 363 -3.95 -1.05 16.52
C TRP A 363 -3.55 -2.51 16.72
N ILE A 364 -4.29 -3.17 17.59
CA ILE A 364 -4.19 -4.61 17.82
C ILE A 364 -5.59 -5.20 17.95
N GLU A 365 -5.81 -6.36 17.36
CA GLU A 365 -7.05 -7.12 17.52
C GLU A 365 -6.89 -8.14 18.66
N ILE A 366 -7.73 -8.03 19.71
CA ILE A 366 -7.79 -8.97 20.82
C ILE A 366 -9.24 -9.46 20.97
N LYS A 367 -9.47 -10.75 20.87
CA LYS A 367 -10.80 -11.37 21.01
C LYS A 367 -11.89 -10.69 20.19
N SER A 368 -11.58 -10.37 18.93
CA SER A 368 -12.49 -9.70 17.97
C SER A 368 -12.80 -8.24 18.27
N THR A 369 -12.05 -7.60 19.16
CA THR A 369 -12.13 -6.18 19.44
C THR A 369 -10.85 -5.52 18.96
N ILE A 370 -10.97 -4.49 18.14
CA ILE A 370 -9.83 -3.69 17.69
C ILE A 370 -9.56 -2.63 18.74
N HIS A 371 -8.37 -2.66 19.30
CA HIS A 371 -7.86 -1.63 20.21
C HIS A 371 -6.95 -0.70 19.40
N VAL A 372 -7.29 0.57 19.37
CA VAL A 372 -6.52 1.60 18.66
C VAL A 372 -5.77 2.43 19.69
N PHE A 373 -4.50 2.71 19.40
CA PHE A 373 -3.63 3.52 20.27
C PHE A 373 -3.00 4.63 19.44
N SER A 374 -2.97 5.82 19.98
CA SER A 374 -2.17 6.94 19.46
C SER A 374 -1.00 7.25 20.39
N ALA A 375 -0.03 7.99 19.89
CA ALA A 375 1.02 8.53 20.75
C ALA A 375 0.35 9.45 21.82
N ASP A 376 0.75 9.27 23.07
CA ASP A 376 0.23 9.98 24.24
C ASP A 376 -1.28 9.73 24.53
N ASP A 377 -1.85 8.62 24.03
CA ASP A 377 -3.22 8.22 24.35
C ASP A 377 -3.31 7.84 25.85
N GLU A 378 -4.20 8.52 26.55
CA GLU A 378 -4.53 8.25 27.95
C GLU A 378 -5.95 7.70 28.13
N CYS A 379 -6.70 7.54 27.03
CA CYS A 379 -8.12 7.24 27.07
C CYS A 379 -8.42 5.72 27.16
N HIS A 380 -7.46 4.87 26.81
CA HIS A 380 -7.69 3.42 26.84
C HIS A 380 -7.78 2.89 28.26
N SER A 381 -8.82 2.12 28.58
CA SER A 381 -9.10 1.62 29.94
C SER A 381 -7.99 0.74 30.57
N GLN A 382 -7.09 0.19 29.79
CA GLN A 382 -5.97 -0.65 30.22
C GLN A 382 -4.60 0.00 29.95
N ILE A 383 -4.53 1.30 29.76
CA ILE A 383 -3.29 1.97 29.35
C ILE A 383 -2.19 1.86 30.41
N ASP A 384 -2.55 1.92 31.69
CA ASP A 384 -1.60 1.80 32.78
C ASP A 384 -1.02 0.39 32.90
N ASP A 385 -1.84 -0.64 32.69
CA ASP A 385 -1.38 -2.04 32.64
C ASP A 385 -0.42 -2.26 31.45
N CYS A 386 -0.76 -1.70 30.26
CA CYS A 386 0.10 -1.76 29.09
C CYS A 386 1.43 -1.04 29.31
N ARG A 387 1.42 0.16 29.93
CA ARG A 387 2.64 0.90 30.29
C ARG A 387 3.50 0.14 31.29
N GLY A 388 2.88 -0.46 32.31
CA GLY A 388 3.57 -1.29 33.29
C GLY A 388 4.29 -2.48 32.65
N GLU A 389 3.61 -3.17 31.73
CA GLU A 389 4.20 -4.32 31.02
C GLU A 389 5.30 -3.91 30.04
N LEU A 390 5.15 -2.77 29.34
CA LEU A 390 6.21 -2.22 28.50
C LEU A 390 7.47 -1.84 29.29
N LEU A 391 7.32 -1.26 30.48
CA LEU A 391 8.44 -0.95 31.36
C LEU A 391 9.15 -2.22 31.85
N ARG A 392 8.38 -3.26 32.16
CA ARG A 392 8.92 -4.58 32.55
C ARG A 392 9.71 -5.23 31.41
N LEU A 393 9.17 -5.21 30.19
CA LEU A 393 9.84 -5.71 28.98
C LEU A 393 11.13 -4.95 28.70
N LYS A 394 11.10 -3.62 28.79
CA LYS A 394 12.29 -2.78 28.65
C LYS A 394 13.38 -3.15 29.66
N GLY A 395 13.02 -3.29 30.94
CA GLY A 395 13.95 -3.71 31.96
C GLY A 395 14.57 -5.09 31.71
N ASN A 396 13.77 -6.04 31.23
CA ASN A 396 14.27 -7.37 30.86
C ASN A 396 15.24 -7.31 29.66
N MET A 397 14.96 -6.47 28.66
CA MET A 397 15.86 -6.26 27.52
C MET A 397 17.19 -5.63 27.93
N GLU A 398 17.17 -4.65 28.83
CA GLU A 398 18.38 -4.00 29.37
C GLU A 398 19.25 -4.98 30.14
N LEU A 399 18.64 -5.91 30.92
CA LEU A 399 19.34 -6.97 31.62
C LEU A 399 19.99 -7.99 30.67
N LEU A 400 19.33 -8.37 29.61
CA LEU A 400 19.87 -9.24 28.55
C LEU A 400 21.07 -8.60 27.84
N TYR A 401 20.97 -7.33 27.49
CA TYR A 401 22.05 -6.56 26.85
C TYR A 401 23.27 -6.43 27.77
N SER A 402 23.07 -6.27 29.09
CA SER A 402 24.15 -6.19 30.07
C SER A 402 24.86 -7.53 30.24
N SER A 403 24.13 -8.65 30.25
CA SER A 403 24.69 -9.99 30.37
C SER A 403 25.46 -10.45 29.13
N GLU A 404 25.03 -10.06 27.92
CA GLU A 404 25.77 -10.34 26.68
C GLU A 404 27.09 -9.55 26.60
N ASN A 405 27.10 -8.29 27.05
CA ASN A 405 28.31 -7.47 27.07
C ASN A 405 29.31 -7.94 28.11
N GLU A 406 28.89 -8.51 29.24
CA GLU A 406 29.78 -9.13 30.24
C GLU A 406 30.41 -10.44 29.72
N LEU A 407 29.68 -11.23 28.94
CA LEU A 407 30.19 -12.43 28.28
C LEU A 407 31.20 -12.12 27.17
N LEU A 408 31.02 -11.04 26.44
CA LEU A 408 31.92 -10.57 25.37
C LEU A 408 33.19 -9.88 25.95
N SER A 409 33.16 -9.37 27.17
CA SER A 409 34.31 -8.73 27.82
C SER A 409 35.17 -9.71 28.65
N SER A 410 34.71 -10.95 28.83
CA SER A 410 35.42 -12.00 29.60
C SER A 410 36.03 -13.12 28.73
N GLY A 411 35.97 -13.01 27.40
CA GLY A 411 36.63 -13.88 26.42
C GLY A 411 37.71 -13.12 25.67
#